data_294d5898f9bd1d5b5d6aeb3c6b24280b
#
_entry.id   294d5898f9bd1d5b5d6aeb3c6b24280b
#
_cell.length_a   1.000
_cell.length_b   1.000
_cell.length_c   1.000
_cell.angle_alpha   90.00
_cell.angle_beta   90.00
_cell.angle_gamma   90.00
#
_symmetry.space_group_name_H-M   'P 1'
#
loop_
_entity.id
_entity.type
_entity.pdbx_description
1 polymer ?
#
loop_
_entity_poly.entity_id
_entity_poly.type
_entity_poly.pdbx_seq_one_letter_code
_entity_poly.pdbx_strand_id
1 'polypeptide(L)'
;MKTSGLLLLLLWALTTPMRAQLAMNTSTSFRIVNSNSGLSLAIAGDAQLAGTTAVQDTDAALQSTRWQFVPEGNNTYLIENLYTGQVLGISLASTAPGALALDWADNGTPDHLWQVLDAGNGQYKIRNVNSGLLLGISGASTAPGAPALQWVDNGTPDHLWTLQPAGAAYPGPLPAKIEYSSTDTAGIHDPSMIRTFWGYALFSTHSAIHEHVSLDRVHFFDAGTALPAVPAWTADETLGSGDLWAPDVSWRNGKFWLYYAASSFGSANSAIGLATSWTALPGQWKDSGAPVLTSEQCPGANAIDPAIVVDDSGVPWMSFGSFYGGIYLIQLDKTTGQVAAGATCEHLANRIGNADAIEGSYIYHHGGYYYLFVSLDFCCQGSNSTYHIGVGRSVNVNGPYYDRGGLRMDQGGVTLLLTSQGRYIGPGGQTVMEDMRGPLLVYHYYDGENNGLPTLGMNELGWTSDGWPFIRSKTVAQQH
;
A
#
# COMPACT_ATOMS: atom_id res chain seq x y z
N MET A 1 -21.57 76.34 15.42
CA MET A 1 -21.35 75.33 14.33
C MET A 1 -19.99 74.67 14.57
N LYS A 2 -19.99 73.46 15.07
CA LYS A 2 -18.76 72.66 15.29
C LYS A 2 -18.82 71.50 14.31
N THR A 3 -17.92 71.46 13.35
CA THR A 3 -17.75 70.40 12.38
C THR A 3 -16.81 69.33 12.96
N SER A 4 -17.34 68.18 13.25
CA SER A 4 -16.57 67.00 13.65
C SER A 4 -16.09 66.26 12.38
N GLY A 5 -14.77 66.20 12.18
CA GLY A 5 -14.13 65.44 11.12
C GLY A 5 -13.99 63.96 11.57
N LEU A 6 -14.59 63.06 10.79
CA LEU A 6 -14.49 61.62 10.97
C LEU A 6 -13.24 61.11 10.23
N LEU A 7 -12.25 60.64 10.99
CA LEU A 7 -11.01 60.05 10.44
C LEU A 7 -11.29 58.59 10.12
N LEU A 8 -11.39 58.21 8.84
CA LEU A 8 -11.52 56.83 8.37
C LEU A 8 -10.13 56.22 8.33
N LEU A 9 -9.82 55.32 9.30
CA LEU A 9 -8.66 54.47 9.26
C LEU A 9 -8.95 53.29 8.31
N LEU A 10 -8.36 53.33 7.10
CA LEU A 10 -8.29 52.16 6.20
C LEU A 10 -7.25 51.19 6.74
N LEU A 11 -7.74 50.13 7.38
CA LEU A 11 -6.91 48.92 7.63
C LEU A 11 -6.67 48.22 6.28
N TRP A 12 -5.47 48.33 5.75
CA TRP A 12 -4.97 47.43 4.69
C TRP A 12 -4.67 46.08 5.35
N ALA A 13 -5.58 45.11 5.19
CA ALA A 13 -5.28 43.74 5.46
C ALA A 13 -4.29 43.29 4.35
N LEU A 14 -3.02 43.14 4.71
CA LEU A 14 -2.03 42.44 3.91
C LEU A 14 -2.44 40.98 3.81
N THR A 15 -3.29 40.64 2.85
CA THR A 15 -3.46 39.25 2.44
C THR A 15 -2.19 38.83 1.74
N THR A 16 -1.27 38.18 2.44
CA THR A 16 -0.21 37.43 1.78
C THR A 16 -0.89 36.41 0.86
N PRO A 17 -0.57 36.39 -0.43
CA PRO A 17 -1.14 35.38 -1.30
C PRO A 17 -0.75 34.01 -0.75
N MET A 18 -1.74 33.20 -0.43
CA MET A 18 -1.55 31.78 -0.11
C MET A 18 -0.93 31.16 -1.37
N ARG A 19 0.39 30.88 -1.34
CA ARG A 19 1.08 30.26 -2.46
C ARG A 19 0.41 28.92 -2.75
N ALA A 20 0.13 28.68 -4.03
CA ALA A 20 -0.49 27.44 -4.47
C ALA A 20 0.38 26.25 -4.07
N GLN A 21 -0.23 25.27 -3.43
CA GLN A 21 0.39 24.01 -3.14
C GLN A 21 0.56 23.23 -4.46
N LEU A 22 1.75 22.68 -4.71
CA LEU A 22 2.06 21.99 -5.95
C LEU A 22 1.62 20.53 -5.88
N ALA A 23 0.89 20.06 -6.90
CA ALA A 23 0.66 18.64 -7.10
C ALA A 23 1.93 18.00 -7.70
N MET A 24 2.49 17.02 -7.00
CA MET A 24 3.72 16.34 -7.42
C MET A 24 3.45 15.32 -8.52
N ASN A 25 4.43 15.15 -9.42
CA ASN A 25 4.40 14.05 -10.38
C ASN A 25 4.84 12.75 -9.68
N THR A 26 3.89 11.90 -9.37
CA THR A 26 4.10 10.65 -8.64
C THR A 26 4.69 9.52 -9.50
N SER A 27 4.76 9.68 -10.83
CA SER A 27 5.39 8.71 -11.73
C SER A 27 6.90 8.88 -11.89
N THR A 28 7.48 9.91 -11.26
CA THR A 28 8.88 10.29 -11.38
C THR A 28 9.54 10.29 -10.02
N SER A 29 10.72 9.69 -9.91
CA SER A 29 11.59 9.89 -8.75
C SER A 29 12.38 11.20 -8.89
N PHE A 30 12.78 11.75 -7.76
CA PHE A 30 13.48 13.04 -7.70
C PHE A 30 14.77 12.93 -6.88
N ARG A 31 15.76 13.72 -7.26
CA ARG A 31 16.76 14.22 -6.32
C ARG A 31 16.23 15.50 -5.70
N ILE A 32 16.24 15.54 -4.39
CA ILE A 32 15.84 16.72 -3.59
C ILE A 32 17.11 17.49 -3.27
N VAL A 33 17.42 18.49 -4.08
CA VAL A 33 18.72 19.20 -4.03
C VAL A 33 18.58 20.48 -3.23
N ASN A 34 19.43 20.65 -2.20
CA ASN A 34 19.45 21.85 -1.38
C ASN A 34 19.97 23.05 -2.15
N SER A 35 19.24 24.16 -2.15
CA SER A 35 19.60 25.34 -2.94
C SER A 35 20.80 26.11 -2.41
N ASN A 36 21.17 25.94 -1.14
CA ASN A 36 22.34 26.57 -0.54
C ASN A 36 23.63 25.83 -0.89
N SER A 37 23.61 24.50 -0.84
CA SER A 37 24.82 23.69 -1.01
C SER A 37 24.95 23.08 -2.41
N GLY A 38 23.85 22.88 -3.13
CA GLY A 38 23.81 22.08 -4.36
C GLY A 38 23.92 20.58 -4.12
N LEU A 39 23.87 20.10 -2.87
CA LEU A 39 23.95 18.68 -2.51
C LEU A 39 22.55 18.06 -2.42
N SER A 40 22.46 16.74 -2.65
CA SER A 40 21.21 15.98 -2.62
C SER A 40 20.88 15.51 -1.19
N LEU A 41 19.60 15.52 -0.84
CA LEU A 41 19.09 14.83 0.35
C LEU A 41 19.34 13.32 0.17
N ALA A 42 19.90 12.68 1.20
CA ALA A 42 20.26 11.27 1.21
C ALA A 42 20.15 10.71 2.63
N ILE A 43 20.37 9.40 2.79
CA ILE A 43 20.44 8.73 4.08
C ILE A 43 21.91 8.50 4.45
N ALA A 44 22.31 8.83 5.68
CA ALA A 44 23.68 8.75 6.14
C ALA A 44 24.29 7.36 5.91
N GLY A 45 25.35 7.30 5.08
CA GLY A 45 26.06 6.07 4.76
C GLY A 45 25.25 4.99 4.05
N ASP A 46 24.13 5.34 3.38
CA ASP A 46 23.19 4.40 2.77
C ASP A 46 22.71 3.31 3.77
N ALA A 47 22.60 3.64 5.04
CA ALA A 47 22.10 2.71 6.04
C ALA A 47 20.60 2.47 5.85
N GLN A 48 20.18 1.21 6.00
CA GLN A 48 18.78 0.79 5.83
C GLN A 48 18.08 0.57 7.17
N LEU A 49 18.70 0.99 8.26
CA LEU A 49 18.15 0.87 9.61
C LEU A 49 17.23 2.07 9.89
N ALA A 50 16.02 1.80 10.35
CA ALA A 50 15.09 2.83 10.79
C ALA A 50 15.70 3.73 11.87
N GLY A 51 15.46 5.04 11.79
CA GLY A 51 16.07 6.03 12.66
C GLY A 51 17.41 6.58 12.17
N THR A 52 17.87 6.16 10.99
CA THR A 52 19.07 6.74 10.39
C THR A 52 18.80 8.17 9.96
N THR A 53 19.76 9.07 10.27
CA THR A 53 19.63 10.50 9.97
C THR A 53 19.65 10.75 8.47
N ALA A 54 18.71 11.57 7.99
CA ALA A 54 18.78 12.14 6.65
C ALA A 54 19.86 13.24 6.64
N VAL A 55 20.66 13.26 5.58
CA VAL A 55 21.79 14.17 5.40
C VAL A 55 21.75 14.80 4.01
N GLN A 56 22.55 15.82 3.77
CA GLN A 56 22.89 16.20 2.39
C GLN A 56 24.23 15.57 1.97
N ASP A 57 24.30 15.04 0.74
CA ASP A 57 25.54 14.46 0.23
C ASP A 57 25.63 14.55 -1.30
N THR A 58 26.78 14.14 -1.85
CA THR A 58 26.96 14.09 -3.30
C THR A 58 26.26 12.89 -3.91
N ASP A 59 25.69 13.04 -5.11
CA ASP A 59 25.02 11.95 -5.83
C ASP A 59 25.91 10.74 -6.11
N ALA A 60 27.21 10.97 -6.25
CA ALA A 60 28.18 9.91 -6.51
C ALA A 60 28.56 9.10 -5.25
N ALA A 61 28.24 9.63 -4.07
CA ALA A 61 28.65 9.03 -2.80
C ALA A 61 27.61 8.03 -2.27
N LEU A 62 26.29 8.32 -2.44
CA LEU A 62 25.23 7.57 -1.82
C LEU A 62 24.13 7.15 -2.83
N GLN A 63 23.62 5.93 -2.67
CA GLN A 63 22.51 5.39 -3.49
C GLN A 63 21.15 5.94 -3.05
N SER A 64 21.04 6.37 -1.80
CA SER A 64 19.82 6.88 -1.18
C SER A 64 19.47 8.34 -1.57
N THR A 65 20.00 8.84 -2.68
CA THR A 65 19.69 10.20 -3.19
C THR A 65 18.42 10.30 -4.00
N ARG A 66 17.70 9.19 -4.20
CA ARG A 66 16.47 9.14 -5.00
C ARG A 66 15.25 8.98 -4.12
N TRP A 67 14.30 9.89 -4.30
CA TRP A 67 13.08 9.99 -3.50
C TRP A 67 11.83 10.00 -4.39
N GLN A 68 10.74 9.48 -3.86
CA GLN A 68 9.43 9.52 -4.48
C GLN A 68 8.46 10.25 -3.56
N PHE A 69 7.48 10.96 -4.16
CA PHE A 69 6.38 11.59 -3.43
C PHE A 69 5.14 10.70 -3.56
N VAL A 70 4.72 10.08 -2.47
CA VAL A 70 3.54 9.23 -2.37
C VAL A 70 2.38 10.08 -1.86
N PRO A 71 1.27 10.22 -2.60
CA PRO A 71 0.18 11.09 -2.21
C PRO A 71 -0.64 10.48 -1.06
N GLU A 72 -0.90 11.29 -0.03
CA GLU A 72 -1.73 10.96 1.14
C GLU A 72 -2.99 11.84 1.23
N GLY A 73 -3.47 12.33 0.08
CA GLY A 73 -4.61 13.24 0.02
C GLY A 73 -4.31 14.67 0.49
N ASN A 74 -5.24 15.60 0.28
CA ASN A 74 -5.14 17.02 0.70
C ASN A 74 -3.81 17.69 0.34
N ASN A 75 -3.17 17.28 -0.77
CA ASN A 75 -1.83 17.70 -1.18
C ASN A 75 -0.75 17.47 -0.11
N THR A 76 -0.85 16.40 0.64
CA THR A 76 0.20 15.88 1.51
C THR A 76 0.84 14.64 0.88
N TYR A 77 2.07 14.38 1.23
CA TYR A 77 2.88 13.31 0.66
C TYR A 77 3.70 12.64 1.74
N LEU A 78 3.86 11.30 1.66
CA LEU A 78 5.05 10.66 2.16
C LEU A 78 6.20 10.96 1.19
N ILE A 79 7.40 11.14 1.71
CA ILE A 79 8.62 11.27 0.90
C ILE A 79 9.42 9.98 1.11
N GLU A 80 9.22 9.01 0.20
CA GLU A 80 9.82 7.68 0.26
C GLU A 80 11.20 7.66 -0.36
N ASN A 81 12.15 7.04 0.34
CA ASN A 81 13.48 6.78 -0.19
C ASN A 81 13.49 5.49 -1.01
N LEU A 82 13.83 5.55 -2.30
CA LEU A 82 13.78 4.39 -3.19
C LEU A 82 14.87 3.33 -2.93
N TYR A 83 15.87 3.64 -2.12
CA TYR A 83 16.92 2.69 -1.76
C TYR A 83 16.58 1.93 -0.48
N THR A 84 16.02 2.64 0.53
CA THR A 84 15.69 2.04 1.82
C THR A 84 14.26 1.48 1.86
N GLY A 85 13.33 2.00 1.04
CA GLY A 85 11.91 1.70 1.12
C GLY A 85 11.26 2.27 2.39
N GLN A 86 11.86 3.28 2.99
CA GLN A 86 11.38 3.97 4.19
C GLN A 86 11.05 5.42 3.86
N VAL A 87 10.41 6.12 4.79
CA VAL A 87 9.93 7.48 4.57
C VAL A 87 10.69 8.50 5.42
N LEU A 88 10.78 9.71 4.91
CA LEU A 88 11.33 10.84 5.64
C LEU A 88 10.36 11.25 6.75
N GLY A 89 10.80 11.20 7.99
CA GLY A 89 10.05 11.60 9.17
C GLY A 89 10.85 12.49 10.10
N ILE A 90 10.20 12.98 11.16
CA ILE A 90 10.86 13.80 12.18
C ILE A 90 11.06 13.00 13.47
N SER A 91 12.30 13.02 13.96
CA SER A 91 12.68 12.31 15.19
C SER A 91 11.68 12.54 16.33
N LEU A 92 11.14 11.42 16.89
CA LEU A 92 10.19 11.40 18.01
C LEU A 92 8.91 12.21 17.74
N ALA A 93 8.50 12.37 16.51
CA ALA A 93 7.37 13.21 16.09
C ALA A 93 7.43 14.63 16.71
N SER A 94 8.64 15.15 16.90
CA SER A 94 8.89 16.43 17.57
C SER A 94 8.29 17.59 16.78
N THR A 95 7.71 18.57 17.49
CA THR A 95 7.29 19.86 16.91
C THR A 95 8.28 20.99 17.17
N ALA A 96 9.41 20.70 17.81
CA ALA A 96 10.43 21.69 18.12
C ALA A 96 11.36 21.95 16.92
N PRO A 97 11.80 23.21 16.70
CA PRO A 97 12.87 23.51 15.76
C PRO A 97 14.17 22.79 16.16
N GLY A 98 14.91 22.29 15.16
CA GLY A 98 16.17 21.57 15.36
C GLY A 98 16.02 20.05 15.50
N ALA A 99 14.82 19.51 15.51
CA ALA A 99 14.63 18.06 15.49
C ALA A 99 15.09 17.49 14.13
N LEU A 100 15.85 16.40 14.20
CA LEU A 100 16.45 15.76 13.02
C LEU A 100 15.37 15.12 12.12
N ALA A 101 15.61 15.22 10.82
CA ALA A 101 14.91 14.40 9.85
C ALA A 101 15.58 13.02 9.76
N LEU A 102 14.77 11.97 9.80
CA LEU A 102 15.21 10.58 9.82
C LEU A 102 14.56 9.79 8.69
N ASP A 103 15.22 8.74 8.26
CA ASP A 103 14.64 7.65 7.49
C ASP A 103 13.93 6.69 8.45
N TRP A 104 12.63 6.46 8.31
CA TRP A 104 11.84 5.69 9.25
C TRP A 104 10.83 4.80 8.56
N ALA A 105 10.46 3.69 9.21
CA ALA A 105 9.30 2.93 8.78
C ALA A 105 8.04 3.81 8.85
N ASP A 106 7.21 3.76 7.82
CA ASP A 106 5.96 4.51 7.84
C ASP A 106 4.99 3.90 8.87
N ASN A 107 4.63 4.68 9.87
CA ASN A 107 3.72 4.28 10.95
C ASN A 107 2.39 5.06 10.94
N GLY A 108 2.11 5.81 9.87
CA GLY A 108 0.88 6.58 9.71
C GLY A 108 0.79 7.86 10.54
N THR A 109 1.89 8.30 11.19
CA THR A 109 1.86 9.51 12.02
C THR A 109 2.11 10.78 11.20
N PRO A 110 1.54 11.95 11.60
CA PRO A 110 1.62 13.20 10.81
C PRO A 110 3.04 13.75 10.62
N ASP A 111 4.01 13.33 11.41
CA ASP A 111 5.42 13.73 11.26
C ASP A 111 6.11 13.10 10.04
N HIS A 112 5.52 12.06 9.43
CA HIS A 112 5.93 11.49 8.15
C HIS A 112 5.29 12.20 6.95
N LEU A 113 4.30 13.08 7.18
CA LEU A 113 3.57 13.77 6.12
C LEU A 113 4.19 15.14 5.82
N TRP A 114 4.29 15.44 4.52
CA TRP A 114 4.93 16.64 4.02
C TRP A 114 4.08 17.37 3.00
N GLN A 115 4.19 18.68 2.98
CA GLN A 115 3.61 19.56 1.96
C GLN A 115 4.73 20.18 1.13
N VAL A 116 4.56 20.21 -0.18
CA VAL A 116 5.49 20.86 -1.11
C VAL A 116 4.91 22.21 -1.53
N LEU A 117 5.60 23.28 -1.16
CA LEU A 117 5.18 24.66 -1.38
C LEU A 117 6.08 25.33 -2.43
N ASP A 118 5.48 25.87 -3.47
CA ASP A 118 6.23 26.64 -4.47
C ASP A 118 6.85 27.90 -3.84
N ALA A 119 8.15 28.03 -3.93
CA ALA A 119 8.90 29.20 -3.46
C ALA A 119 9.23 30.18 -4.63
N GLY A 120 8.87 29.82 -5.87
CA GLY A 120 9.20 30.53 -7.09
C GLY A 120 10.57 30.12 -7.66
N ASN A 121 10.82 30.47 -8.92
CA ASN A 121 12.07 30.19 -9.64
C ASN A 121 12.48 28.69 -9.65
N GLY A 122 11.51 27.76 -9.63
CA GLY A 122 11.77 26.32 -9.58
C GLY A 122 12.29 25.82 -8.25
N GLN A 123 12.17 26.61 -7.19
CA GLN A 123 12.53 26.23 -5.83
C GLN A 123 11.27 25.96 -5.00
N TYR A 124 11.42 25.08 -4.02
CA TYR A 124 10.33 24.58 -3.18
C TYR A 124 10.72 24.64 -1.70
N LYS A 125 9.71 24.83 -0.85
CA LYS A 125 9.79 24.58 0.59
C LYS A 125 9.08 23.29 0.91
N ILE A 126 9.68 22.43 1.70
CA ILE A 126 9.09 21.15 2.13
C ILE A 126 8.71 21.31 3.60
N ARG A 127 7.39 21.32 3.88
CA ARG A 127 6.84 21.63 5.20
C ARG A 127 6.30 20.37 5.86
N ASN A 128 6.74 20.07 7.07
CA ASN A 128 6.20 18.98 7.86
C ASN A 128 4.78 19.27 8.32
N VAL A 129 3.86 18.30 8.20
CA VAL A 129 2.44 18.49 8.54
C VAL A 129 2.22 18.58 10.05
N ASN A 130 2.96 17.77 10.83
CA ASN A 130 2.81 17.73 12.28
C ASN A 130 3.26 19.03 12.96
N SER A 131 4.42 19.57 12.54
CA SER A 131 5.03 20.75 13.19
C SER A 131 4.76 22.07 12.49
N GLY A 132 4.46 22.03 11.19
CA GLY A 132 4.40 23.23 10.34
C GLY A 132 5.76 23.83 10.00
N LEU A 133 6.87 23.22 10.45
CA LEU A 133 8.25 23.65 10.20
C LEU A 133 8.76 23.18 8.84
N LEU A 134 9.83 23.80 8.36
CA LEU A 134 10.44 23.49 7.06
C LEU A 134 11.60 22.50 7.23
N LEU A 135 11.74 21.59 6.27
CA LEU A 135 12.95 20.81 6.06
C LEU A 135 14.09 21.75 5.68
N GLY A 136 15.20 21.65 6.36
CA GLY A 136 16.40 22.45 6.13
C GLY A 136 17.66 21.68 6.51
N ILE A 137 18.82 22.31 6.31
CA ILE A 137 20.12 21.73 6.65
C ILE A 137 20.69 22.41 7.90
N SER A 138 21.16 21.60 8.83
CA SER A 138 21.71 22.06 10.11
C SER A 138 22.83 23.10 9.91
N GLY A 139 22.66 24.26 10.58
CA GLY A 139 23.60 25.37 10.53
C GLY A 139 23.80 25.98 9.14
N ALA A 140 22.87 25.81 8.20
CA ALA A 140 23.01 26.20 6.79
C ALA A 140 24.36 25.70 6.18
N SER A 141 24.81 24.51 6.60
CA SER A 141 26.06 23.91 6.16
C SER A 141 26.00 23.63 4.63
N THR A 142 27.19 23.79 3.99
CA THR A 142 27.39 23.38 2.59
C THR A 142 28.25 22.11 2.47
N ALA A 143 28.62 21.50 3.59
CA ALA A 143 29.45 20.31 3.61
C ALA A 143 28.61 19.03 3.38
N PRO A 144 29.14 18.01 2.66
CA PRO A 144 28.58 16.67 2.63
C PRO A 144 28.48 16.08 4.05
N GLY A 145 27.46 15.23 4.26
CA GLY A 145 27.17 14.61 5.55
C GLY A 145 26.48 15.51 6.58
N ALA A 146 26.19 16.78 6.25
CA ALA A 146 25.49 17.66 7.17
C ALA A 146 24.04 17.19 7.38
N PRO A 147 23.55 17.10 8.65
CA PRO A 147 22.21 16.60 8.95
C PRO A 147 21.10 17.49 8.40
N ALA A 148 20.05 16.85 7.88
CA ALA A 148 18.77 17.49 7.64
C ALA A 148 17.95 17.54 8.94
N LEU A 149 17.17 18.60 9.10
CA LEU A 149 16.35 18.86 10.28
C LEU A 149 15.12 19.69 9.91
N GLN A 150 14.20 19.86 10.86
CA GLN A 150 13.14 20.85 10.70
C GLN A 150 13.48 22.17 11.41
N TRP A 151 13.12 23.29 10.79
CA TRP A 151 13.35 24.62 11.34
C TRP A 151 12.27 25.64 10.97
N VAL A 152 12.22 26.75 11.70
CA VAL A 152 11.34 27.87 11.34
C VAL A 152 11.77 28.48 10.01
N ASP A 153 10.81 28.97 9.23
CA ASP A 153 11.11 29.69 7.99
C ASP A 153 11.79 31.06 8.32
N ASN A 154 13.07 31.10 8.14
CA ASN A 154 13.87 32.32 8.38
C ASN A 154 14.32 33.00 7.07
N GLY A 155 13.86 32.48 5.90
CA GLY A 155 14.17 33.02 4.58
C GLY A 155 15.55 32.67 4.03
N THR A 156 16.31 31.80 4.71
CA THR A 156 17.65 31.37 4.25
C THR A 156 17.56 30.26 3.17
N PRO A 157 18.55 30.17 2.26
CA PRO A 157 18.49 29.23 1.13
C PRO A 157 18.65 27.76 1.51
N ASP A 158 19.10 27.44 2.72
CA ASP A 158 19.18 26.06 3.23
C ASP A 158 17.80 25.40 3.48
N HIS A 159 16.70 26.20 3.49
CA HIS A 159 15.32 25.71 3.52
C HIS A 159 14.69 25.65 2.11
N LEU A 160 15.42 25.97 1.07
CA LEU A 160 14.96 25.91 -0.30
C LEU A 160 15.55 24.69 -1.00
N TRP A 161 14.69 24.02 -1.76
CA TRP A 161 15.02 22.77 -2.44
C TRP A 161 14.66 22.85 -3.91
N THR A 162 15.47 22.24 -4.75
CA THR A 162 15.16 22.01 -6.18
C THR A 162 14.84 20.54 -6.37
N LEU A 163 13.75 20.24 -7.06
CA LEU A 163 13.33 18.87 -7.35
C LEU A 163 13.78 18.50 -8.76
N GLN A 164 14.84 17.70 -8.86
CA GLN A 164 15.42 17.28 -10.13
C GLN A 164 14.92 15.89 -10.50
N PRO A 165 14.20 15.71 -11.64
CA PRO A 165 13.77 14.38 -12.08
C PRO A 165 14.95 13.41 -12.19
N ALA A 166 14.80 12.22 -11.62
CA ALA A 166 15.86 11.19 -11.52
C ALA A 166 15.45 9.85 -12.16
N GLY A 167 14.44 9.86 -13.01
CA GLY A 167 13.94 8.70 -13.75
C GLY A 167 12.56 8.23 -13.27
N ALA A 168 12.02 7.22 -13.94
CA ALA A 168 10.76 6.62 -13.54
C ALA A 168 10.90 5.91 -12.18
N ALA A 169 9.92 6.08 -11.31
CA ALA A 169 9.88 5.40 -10.03
C ALA A 169 9.33 3.97 -10.19
N TYR A 170 8.44 3.76 -11.14
CA TYR A 170 7.70 2.51 -11.34
C TYR A 170 7.55 2.17 -12.84
N PRO A 171 7.69 0.89 -13.25
CA PRO A 171 7.63 0.48 -14.66
C PRO A 171 6.21 0.44 -15.26
N GLY A 172 5.17 0.63 -14.45
CA GLY A 172 3.79 0.38 -14.78
C GLY A 172 3.43 -1.12 -14.74
N PRO A 173 2.14 -1.48 -14.68
CA PRO A 173 1.71 -2.86 -14.69
C PRO A 173 1.99 -3.55 -16.04
N LEU A 174 2.04 -4.87 -16.03
CA LEU A 174 2.03 -5.67 -17.25
C LEU A 174 0.73 -5.44 -18.03
N PRO A 175 0.74 -5.59 -19.36
CA PRO A 175 -0.47 -5.41 -20.15
C PRO A 175 -1.58 -6.37 -19.72
N ALA A 176 -2.78 -5.83 -19.50
CA ALA A 176 -4.01 -6.56 -19.31
C ALA A 176 -5.14 -5.84 -20.08
N LYS A 177 -5.98 -6.62 -20.73
CA LYS A 177 -7.19 -6.16 -21.41
C LYS A 177 -8.36 -6.89 -20.79
N ILE A 178 -9.16 -6.16 -20.04
CA ILE A 178 -10.30 -6.71 -19.30
C ILE A 178 -11.56 -6.45 -20.10
N GLU A 179 -12.33 -7.49 -20.36
CA GLU A 179 -13.68 -7.37 -20.86
C GLU A 179 -14.63 -7.25 -19.66
N TYR A 180 -15.38 -6.16 -19.61
CA TYR A 180 -16.41 -5.94 -18.60
C TYR A 180 -17.78 -6.23 -19.20
N SER A 181 -18.64 -6.90 -18.46
CA SER A 181 -20.02 -7.05 -18.89
C SER A 181 -20.74 -5.70 -18.87
N SER A 182 -21.82 -5.58 -19.64
CA SER A 182 -22.65 -4.36 -19.66
C SER A 182 -23.32 -4.07 -18.31
N THR A 183 -23.34 -5.03 -17.40
CA THR A 183 -23.93 -4.93 -16.05
C THR A 183 -22.88 -4.77 -14.96
N ASP A 184 -21.61 -5.06 -15.24
CA ASP A 184 -20.51 -4.86 -14.30
C ASP A 184 -19.73 -3.59 -14.63
N THR A 185 -20.01 -2.55 -13.87
CA THR A 185 -19.30 -1.26 -13.93
C THR A 185 -18.37 -1.06 -12.74
N ALA A 186 -18.24 -2.08 -11.88
CA ALA A 186 -17.49 -1.97 -10.63
C ALA A 186 -15.97 -2.10 -10.84
N GLY A 187 -15.54 -2.66 -11.96
CA GLY A 187 -14.13 -2.89 -12.27
C GLY A 187 -13.55 -4.11 -11.54
N ILE A 188 -12.22 -4.22 -11.51
CA ILE A 188 -11.52 -5.29 -10.79
C ILE A 188 -11.02 -4.75 -9.45
N HIS A 189 -11.58 -5.27 -8.36
CA HIS A 189 -11.20 -4.93 -6.99
C HIS A 189 -10.78 -6.19 -6.23
N ASP A 190 -9.75 -6.15 -5.39
CA ASP A 190 -9.19 -7.26 -4.61
C ASP A 190 -8.97 -8.55 -5.43
N PRO A 191 -8.17 -8.50 -6.50
CA PRO A 191 -8.03 -9.63 -7.40
C PRO A 191 -7.25 -10.78 -6.79
N SER A 192 -7.75 -12.00 -6.94
CA SER A 192 -7.00 -13.23 -6.71
C SER A 192 -6.99 -14.06 -8.00
N MET A 193 -5.81 -14.46 -8.43
CA MET A 193 -5.64 -15.15 -9.70
C MET A 193 -4.90 -16.47 -9.54
N ILE A 194 -5.34 -17.49 -10.27
CA ILE A 194 -4.69 -18.80 -10.27
C ILE A 194 -4.51 -19.32 -11.68
N ARG A 195 -3.40 -20.02 -11.91
CA ARG A 195 -3.19 -20.79 -13.12
C ARG A 195 -3.92 -22.13 -13.03
N THR A 196 -4.67 -22.44 -14.06
CA THR A 196 -5.44 -23.69 -14.20
C THR A 196 -4.83 -24.57 -15.32
N PHE A 197 -5.39 -25.76 -15.53
CA PHE A 197 -5.00 -26.61 -16.66
C PHE A 197 -5.45 -26.06 -18.02
N TRP A 198 -6.43 -25.14 -18.03
CA TRP A 198 -6.97 -24.53 -19.26
C TRP A 198 -6.50 -23.08 -19.50
N GLY A 199 -5.82 -22.43 -18.55
CA GLY A 199 -5.39 -21.05 -18.64
C GLY A 199 -5.32 -20.41 -17.26
N TYR A 200 -5.97 -19.25 -17.07
CA TYR A 200 -5.99 -18.48 -15.84
C TYR A 200 -7.44 -18.16 -15.45
N ALA A 201 -7.76 -18.32 -14.17
CA ALA A 201 -8.98 -17.81 -13.54
C ALA A 201 -8.62 -16.64 -12.65
N LEU A 202 -9.34 -15.52 -12.77
CA LEU A 202 -9.20 -14.30 -12.00
C LEU A 202 -10.53 -14.07 -11.26
N PHE A 203 -10.46 -13.91 -9.95
CA PHE A 203 -11.58 -13.64 -9.08
C PHE A 203 -11.45 -12.26 -8.48
N SER A 204 -12.57 -11.55 -8.30
CA SER A 204 -12.57 -10.21 -7.71
C SER A 204 -13.82 -9.97 -6.87
N THR A 205 -13.75 -8.97 -6.02
CA THR A 205 -14.86 -8.44 -5.22
C THR A 205 -16.05 -8.10 -6.13
N HIS A 206 -17.25 -8.25 -5.65
CA HIS A 206 -18.58 -7.96 -6.12
C HIS A 206 -19.44 -9.17 -6.46
N SER A 207 -20.75 -8.98 -6.35
CA SER A 207 -21.77 -10.00 -6.61
C SER A 207 -21.49 -11.28 -5.82
N ALA A 208 -21.60 -12.44 -6.45
CA ALA A 208 -21.25 -13.75 -5.87
C ALA A 208 -19.81 -14.17 -6.27
N ILE A 209 -18.83 -13.26 -6.11
CA ILE A 209 -17.46 -13.27 -6.58
C ILE A 209 -17.39 -13.26 -8.12
N HIS A 210 -17.01 -12.11 -8.65
CA HIS A 210 -16.84 -11.94 -10.09
C HIS A 210 -15.68 -12.79 -10.61
N GLU A 211 -15.89 -13.42 -11.77
CA GLU A 211 -14.89 -14.32 -12.36
C GLU A 211 -14.59 -13.90 -13.80
N HIS A 212 -13.30 -13.78 -14.10
CA HIS A 212 -12.78 -13.63 -15.46
C HIS A 212 -11.87 -14.79 -15.81
N VAL A 213 -11.82 -15.14 -17.08
CA VAL A 213 -10.97 -16.23 -17.61
C VAL A 213 -10.01 -15.69 -18.66
N SER A 214 -8.81 -16.26 -18.72
CA SER A 214 -7.80 -15.89 -19.71
C SER A 214 -6.99 -17.09 -20.15
N LEU A 215 -6.65 -17.16 -21.47
CA LEU A 215 -5.74 -18.18 -22.00
C LEU A 215 -4.29 -17.74 -22.04
N ASP A 216 -4.04 -16.43 -22.00
CA ASP A 216 -2.72 -15.83 -22.26
C ASP A 216 -2.24 -14.86 -21.19
N ARG A 217 -3.05 -14.63 -20.14
CA ARG A 217 -2.81 -13.65 -19.06
C ARG A 217 -2.79 -12.18 -19.55
N VAL A 218 -3.24 -11.93 -20.76
CA VAL A 218 -3.33 -10.57 -21.34
C VAL A 218 -4.78 -10.20 -21.62
N HIS A 219 -5.54 -11.14 -22.21
CA HIS A 219 -6.94 -10.95 -22.56
C HIS A 219 -7.80 -11.70 -21.53
N PHE A 220 -8.55 -10.97 -20.73
CA PHE A 220 -9.45 -11.50 -19.71
C PHE A 220 -10.89 -11.28 -20.14
N PHE A 221 -11.63 -12.37 -20.26
CA PHE A 221 -13.03 -12.40 -20.67
C PHE A 221 -13.92 -12.49 -19.44
N ASP A 222 -14.98 -11.70 -19.41
CA ASP A 222 -16.01 -11.80 -18.38
C ASP A 222 -16.68 -13.19 -18.45
N ALA A 223 -16.66 -13.89 -17.35
CA ALA A 223 -17.21 -15.25 -17.23
C ALA A 223 -18.41 -15.32 -16.25
N GLY A 224 -18.83 -14.17 -15.70
CA GLY A 224 -19.90 -14.05 -14.72
C GLY A 224 -19.40 -14.20 -13.29
N THR A 225 -20.03 -15.05 -12.50
CA THR A 225 -19.71 -15.22 -11.08
C THR A 225 -19.31 -16.65 -10.74
N ALA A 226 -18.38 -16.80 -9.80
CA ALA A 226 -17.94 -18.10 -9.29
C ALA A 226 -19.12 -18.88 -8.68
N LEU A 227 -19.86 -18.27 -7.77
CA LEU A 227 -21.05 -18.85 -7.17
C LEU A 227 -22.30 -18.43 -7.95
N PRO A 228 -23.33 -19.28 -8.02
CA PRO A 228 -24.58 -18.96 -8.72
C PRO A 228 -25.39 -17.86 -8.03
N ALA A 229 -25.18 -17.64 -6.75
CA ALA A 229 -25.77 -16.59 -5.94
C ALA A 229 -24.96 -16.40 -4.65
N VAL A 230 -25.13 -15.27 -3.99
CA VAL A 230 -24.62 -15.04 -2.62
C VAL A 230 -25.24 -16.09 -1.69
N PRO A 231 -24.45 -16.84 -0.92
CA PRO A 231 -24.97 -17.87 -0.01
C PRO A 231 -25.90 -17.30 1.06
N ALA A 232 -27.02 -17.96 1.31
CA ALA A 232 -28.07 -17.45 2.21
C ALA A 232 -27.56 -17.22 3.65
N TRP A 233 -26.60 -18.01 4.12
CA TRP A 233 -26.02 -17.87 5.47
C TRP A 233 -25.34 -16.51 5.71
N THR A 234 -24.87 -15.83 4.66
CA THR A 234 -24.19 -14.54 4.80
C THR A 234 -25.10 -13.44 5.36
N ALA A 235 -26.41 -13.53 5.13
CA ALA A 235 -27.36 -12.58 5.65
C ALA A 235 -27.48 -12.63 7.19
N ASP A 236 -27.21 -13.78 7.80
CA ASP A 236 -27.25 -13.96 9.26
C ASP A 236 -25.99 -13.38 9.94
N GLU A 237 -24.86 -13.32 9.21
CA GLU A 237 -23.56 -12.88 9.73
C GLU A 237 -23.26 -11.42 9.41
N THR A 238 -24.01 -10.80 8.52
CA THR A 238 -23.81 -9.43 8.07
C THR A 238 -25.10 -8.60 8.24
N LEU A 239 -25.01 -7.30 8.00
CA LEU A 239 -26.17 -6.41 8.00
C LEU A 239 -26.98 -6.48 6.68
N GLY A 240 -27.00 -7.66 6.04
CA GLY A 240 -27.74 -7.89 4.79
C GLY A 240 -26.96 -7.50 3.53
N SER A 241 -25.62 -7.63 3.54
CA SER A 241 -24.79 -7.42 2.35
C SER A 241 -25.23 -8.38 1.22
N GLY A 242 -25.37 -7.82 0.02
CA GLY A 242 -25.64 -8.55 -1.21
C GLY A 242 -24.38 -8.89 -2.02
N ASP A 243 -23.19 -8.53 -1.54
CA ASP A 243 -21.91 -8.72 -2.23
C ASP A 243 -20.94 -9.57 -1.39
N LEU A 244 -20.15 -10.38 -2.10
CA LEU A 244 -19.01 -11.08 -1.53
C LEU A 244 -17.71 -10.33 -1.93
N TRP A 245 -16.72 -10.32 -1.02
CA TRP A 245 -15.52 -9.52 -1.14
C TRP A 245 -14.24 -10.34 -1.04
N ALA A 246 -13.13 -9.74 -1.54
CA ALA A 246 -11.76 -10.15 -1.34
C ALA A 246 -11.54 -11.67 -1.42
N PRO A 247 -11.72 -12.27 -2.60
CA PRO A 247 -11.51 -13.70 -2.79
C PRO A 247 -10.03 -14.07 -2.66
N ASP A 248 -9.75 -15.28 -2.15
CA ASP A 248 -8.44 -15.94 -2.27
C ASP A 248 -8.60 -17.35 -2.82
N VAL A 249 -7.96 -17.62 -3.96
CA VAL A 249 -8.03 -18.91 -4.65
C VAL A 249 -6.71 -19.69 -4.52
N SER A 250 -6.83 -20.98 -4.20
CA SER A 250 -5.68 -21.89 -4.10
C SER A 250 -6.02 -23.28 -4.64
N TRP A 251 -4.98 -24.05 -5.02
CA TRP A 251 -5.12 -25.46 -5.40
C TRP A 251 -4.60 -26.36 -4.29
N ARG A 252 -5.47 -27.18 -3.71
CA ARG A 252 -5.11 -28.12 -2.63
C ARG A 252 -5.94 -29.39 -2.71
N ASN A 253 -5.37 -30.50 -2.32
CA ASN A 253 -6.06 -31.79 -2.23
C ASN A 253 -6.83 -32.19 -3.52
N GLY A 254 -6.25 -31.84 -4.70
CA GLY A 254 -6.82 -32.18 -6.00
C GLY A 254 -8.00 -31.34 -6.44
N LYS A 255 -8.29 -30.22 -5.80
CA LYS A 255 -9.36 -29.28 -6.19
C LYS A 255 -8.96 -27.84 -5.89
N PHE A 256 -9.71 -26.90 -6.49
CA PHE A 256 -9.61 -25.47 -6.18
C PHE A 256 -10.42 -25.14 -4.92
N TRP A 257 -9.87 -24.23 -4.12
CA TRP A 257 -10.46 -23.69 -2.91
C TRP A 257 -10.53 -22.19 -3.07
N LEU A 258 -11.69 -21.61 -2.83
CA LEU A 258 -11.96 -20.17 -2.92
C LEU A 258 -12.51 -19.70 -1.58
N TYR A 259 -11.70 -18.98 -0.82
CA TYR A 259 -12.17 -18.27 0.36
C TYR A 259 -12.67 -16.89 -0.09
N TYR A 260 -13.64 -16.35 0.62
CA TYR A 260 -14.22 -15.05 0.34
C TYR A 260 -14.79 -14.44 1.61
N ALA A 261 -14.90 -13.11 1.66
CA ALA A 261 -15.51 -12.41 2.77
C ALA A 261 -16.96 -12.03 2.49
N ALA A 262 -17.78 -12.03 3.53
CA ALA A 262 -19.09 -11.43 3.57
C ALA A 262 -19.12 -10.39 4.68
N SER A 263 -19.46 -9.13 4.37
CA SER A 263 -19.45 -8.02 5.32
C SER A 263 -20.39 -6.91 4.88
N SER A 264 -20.52 -5.89 5.73
CA SER A 264 -21.16 -4.61 5.40
C SER A 264 -20.15 -3.48 5.61
N PHE A 265 -20.05 -2.59 4.62
CA PHE A 265 -19.07 -1.51 4.64
C PHE A 265 -19.15 -0.66 5.92
N GLY A 266 -17.99 -0.44 6.56
CA GLY A 266 -17.90 0.33 7.81
C GLY A 266 -18.33 -0.45 9.07
N SER A 267 -18.47 -1.79 8.99
CA SER A 267 -18.78 -2.64 10.14
C SER A 267 -17.75 -3.76 10.31
N ALA A 268 -17.71 -4.37 11.49
CA ALA A 268 -17.00 -5.62 11.76
C ALA A 268 -17.97 -6.80 11.94
N ASN A 269 -19.24 -6.69 11.47
CA ASN A 269 -20.16 -7.82 11.36
C ASN A 269 -19.80 -8.58 10.09
N SER A 270 -18.84 -9.49 10.21
CA SER A 270 -18.18 -10.07 9.05
C SER A 270 -17.91 -11.55 9.25
N ALA A 271 -17.87 -12.26 8.13
CA ALA A 271 -17.57 -13.69 8.10
C ALA A 271 -16.79 -14.06 6.84
N ILE A 272 -15.97 -15.10 6.94
CA ILE A 272 -15.25 -15.69 5.82
C ILE A 272 -15.90 -17.00 5.44
N GLY A 273 -16.24 -17.16 4.17
CA GLY A 273 -16.80 -18.38 3.57
C GLY A 273 -15.77 -19.17 2.79
N LEU A 274 -16.16 -20.36 2.37
CA LEU A 274 -15.35 -21.26 1.55
C LEU A 274 -16.20 -21.93 0.48
N ALA A 275 -15.73 -21.87 -0.77
CA ALA A 275 -16.25 -22.67 -1.85
C ALA A 275 -15.16 -23.56 -2.46
N THR A 276 -15.54 -24.67 -3.09
CA THR A 276 -14.59 -25.56 -3.78
C THR A 276 -15.06 -25.93 -5.18
N SER A 277 -14.11 -26.11 -6.12
CA SER A 277 -14.37 -26.54 -7.50
C SER A 277 -13.31 -27.53 -7.99
N TRP A 278 -13.68 -28.41 -8.92
CA TRP A 278 -12.72 -29.27 -9.63
C TRP A 278 -12.10 -28.60 -10.86
N THR A 279 -12.71 -27.56 -11.37
CA THR A 279 -12.36 -26.95 -12.65
C THR A 279 -11.93 -25.51 -12.56
N ALA A 280 -12.33 -24.79 -11.51
CA ALA A 280 -12.28 -23.32 -11.39
C ALA A 280 -12.98 -22.64 -12.59
N LEU A 281 -14.13 -23.17 -13.02
CA LEU A 281 -14.99 -22.54 -14.04
C LEU A 281 -16.23 -21.96 -13.38
N PRO A 282 -16.82 -20.90 -13.96
CA PRO A 282 -18.00 -20.23 -13.43
C PRO A 282 -19.16 -21.19 -13.17
N GLY A 283 -19.85 -21.00 -12.07
CA GLY A 283 -20.96 -21.84 -11.67
C GLY A 283 -20.60 -23.29 -11.27
N GLN A 284 -19.32 -23.66 -11.29
CA GLN A 284 -18.83 -24.98 -10.86
C GLN A 284 -18.30 -24.98 -9.41
N TRP A 285 -18.50 -23.90 -8.71
CA TRP A 285 -18.11 -23.75 -7.31
C TRP A 285 -19.23 -24.19 -6.38
N LYS A 286 -18.89 -24.92 -5.36
CA LYS A 286 -19.81 -25.38 -4.32
C LYS A 286 -19.44 -24.74 -3.00
N ASP A 287 -20.33 -23.90 -2.48
CA ASP A 287 -20.21 -23.29 -1.16
C ASP A 287 -20.32 -24.34 -0.05
N SER A 288 -19.61 -24.12 1.08
CA SER A 288 -19.60 -25.01 2.25
C SER A 288 -20.92 -24.98 3.04
N GLY A 289 -21.75 -23.96 2.85
CA GLY A 289 -23.05 -23.81 3.50
C GLY A 289 -23.03 -23.15 4.88
N ALA A 290 -21.83 -22.74 5.35
CA ALA A 290 -21.65 -22.07 6.63
C ALA A 290 -20.33 -21.28 6.62
N PRO A 291 -20.16 -20.28 7.50
CA PRO A 291 -18.91 -19.56 7.64
C PRO A 291 -17.76 -20.48 8.10
N VAL A 292 -16.53 -20.18 7.65
CA VAL A 292 -15.28 -20.74 8.15
C VAL A 292 -14.85 -20.04 9.42
N LEU A 293 -15.01 -18.71 9.44
CA LEU A 293 -14.64 -17.84 10.54
C LEU A 293 -15.59 -16.64 10.58
N THR A 294 -15.95 -16.20 11.79
CA THR A 294 -16.66 -14.93 12.01
C THR A 294 -15.82 -13.99 12.88
N SER A 295 -16.10 -12.68 12.82
CA SER A 295 -15.42 -11.70 13.69
C SER A 295 -15.59 -11.98 15.17
N GLU A 296 -16.71 -12.58 15.59
CA GLU A 296 -16.95 -12.94 17.00
C GLU A 296 -15.96 -14.00 17.53
N GLN A 297 -15.49 -14.88 16.63
CA GLN A 297 -14.54 -15.94 16.98
C GLN A 297 -13.10 -15.42 17.19
N CYS A 298 -12.81 -14.20 16.66
CA CYS A 298 -11.54 -13.50 16.83
C CYS A 298 -11.77 -12.09 17.39
N PRO A 299 -12.01 -11.95 18.69
CA PRO A 299 -12.30 -10.63 19.27
C PRO A 299 -11.21 -9.60 18.97
N GLY A 300 -11.61 -8.46 18.41
CA GLY A 300 -10.70 -7.39 17.98
C GLY A 300 -10.31 -7.46 16.51
N ALA A 301 -10.62 -8.53 15.79
CA ALA A 301 -10.40 -8.64 14.35
C ALA A 301 -11.67 -8.41 13.55
N ASN A 302 -11.51 -7.94 12.31
CA ASN A 302 -12.56 -7.94 11.30
C ASN A 302 -12.34 -9.15 10.37
N ALA A 303 -13.26 -10.11 10.33
CA ALA A 303 -13.10 -11.36 9.56
C ALA A 303 -13.40 -11.14 8.07
N ILE A 304 -12.51 -10.38 7.39
CA ILE A 304 -12.50 -10.18 5.93
C ILE A 304 -11.08 -10.32 5.39
N ASP A 305 -10.92 -10.25 4.07
CA ASP A 305 -9.65 -10.33 3.34
C ASP A 305 -8.87 -11.63 3.63
N PRO A 306 -9.50 -12.81 3.46
CA PRO A 306 -8.82 -14.07 3.70
C PRO A 306 -7.71 -14.31 2.69
N ALA A 307 -6.54 -14.78 3.14
CA ALA A 307 -5.49 -15.29 2.26
C ALA A 307 -4.81 -16.52 2.87
N ILE A 308 -4.54 -17.52 2.04
CA ILE A 308 -4.09 -18.82 2.50
C ILE A 308 -2.62 -19.04 2.19
N VAL A 309 -1.88 -19.41 3.22
CA VAL A 309 -0.49 -19.88 3.09
C VAL A 309 -0.38 -21.29 3.67
N VAL A 310 0.51 -22.10 3.08
CA VAL A 310 0.88 -23.42 3.64
C VAL A 310 2.30 -23.31 4.14
N ASP A 311 2.52 -23.69 5.39
CA ASP A 311 3.86 -23.68 5.98
C ASP A 311 4.72 -24.85 5.52
N ASP A 312 6.00 -24.86 5.90
CA ASP A 312 6.96 -25.91 5.55
C ASP A 312 6.58 -27.30 6.07
N SER A 313 5.69 -27.37 7.06
CA SER A 313 5.14 -28.63 7.62
C SER A 313 3.90 -29.11 6.88
N GLY A 314 3.44 -28.35 5.86
CA GLY A 314 2.23 -28.64 5.11
C GLY A 314 0.93 -28.29 5.86
N VAL A 315 1.01 -27.42 6.86
CA VAL A 315 -0.15 -26.91 7.60
C VAL A 315 -0.66 -25.65 6.94
N PRO A 316 -1.96 -25.57 6.59
CA PRO A 316 -2.54 -24.36 6.05
C PRO A 316 -2.89 -23.37 7.17
N TRP A 317 -2.63 -22.10 6.86
CA TRP A 317 -2.96 -20.95 7.70
C TRP A 317 -3.72 -19.94 6.87
N MET A 318 -4.60 -19.17 7.50
CA MET A 318 -5.34 -18.07 6.89
C MET A 318 -4.94 -16.77 7.58
N SER A 319 -4.35 -15.85 6.84
CA SER A 319 -4.26 -14.44 7.26
C SER A 319 -5.54 -13.72 6.87
N PHE A 320 -5.96 -12.76 7.69
CA PHE A 320 -7.19 -12.00 7.50
C PHE A 320 -7.16 -10.74 8.35
N GLY A 321 -8.06 -9.80 8.10
CA GLY A 321 -8.23 -8.61 8.90
C GLY A 321 -8.21 -7.34 8.07
N SER A 322 -8.95 -6.35 8.54
CA SER A 322 -9.08 -5.03 7.93
C SER A 322 -9.48 -4.04 8.99
N PHE A 323 -8.72 -2.94 9.12
CA PHE A 323 -8.92 -1.95 10.17
C PHE A 323 -9.03 -2.57 11.58
N TYR A 324 -9.81 -1.97 12.48
CA TYR A 324 -10.18 -2.43 13.83
C TYR A 324 -9.02 -3.10 14.59
N GLY A 325 -8.29 -3.80 14.55
CA GLY A 325 -7.15 -4.37 15.28
C GLY A 325 -6.06 -4.91 14.34
N GLY A 326 -6.18 -4.61 13.03
CA GLY A 326 -5.15 -4.99 12.05
C GLY A 326 -5.28 -6.41 11.52
N ILE A 327 -4.14 -7.03 11.24
CA ILE A 327 -4.01 -8.32 10.57
C ILE A 327 -3.78 -9.45 11.56
N TYR A 328 -4.52 -10.53 11.36
CA TYR A 328 -4.47 -11.73 12.17
C TYR A 328 -4.16 -12.96 11.32
N LEU A 329 -3.78 -14.04 12.00
CA LEU A 329 -3.52 -15.36 11.41
C LEU A 329 -4.25 -16.42 12.23
N ILE A 330 -4.80 -17.45 11.57
CA ILE A 330 -5.42 -18.59 12.21
C ILE A 330 -5.09 -19.88 11.46
N GLN A 331 -4.86 -20.96 12.21
CA GLN A 331 -4.58 -22.27 11.63
C GLN A 331 -5.85 -22.92 11.08
N LEU A 332 -5.74 -23.54 9.92
CA LEU A 332 -6.83 -24.29 9.27
C LEU A 332 -6.59 -25.80 9.34
N ASP A 333 -7.66 -26.58 9.34
CA ASP A 333 -7.61 -28.01 9.11
C ASP A 333 -7.30 -28.31 7.64
N LYS A 334 -6.24 -29.06 7.38
CA LYS A 334 -5.73 -29.34 6.05
C LYS A 334 -6.69 -30.13 5.16
N THR A 335 -7.67 -30.83 5.72
CA THR A 335 -8.61 -31.70 5.00
C THR A 335 -9.89 -30.95 4.67
N THR A 336 -10.44 -30.23 5.64
CA THR A 336 -11.73 -29.56 5.53
C THR A 336 -11.62 -28.10 5.11
N GLY A 337 -10.48 -27.42 5.40
CA GLY A 337 -10.31 -25.99 5.20
C GLY A 337 -11.04 -25.12 6.22
N GLN A 338 -11.68 -25.73 7.21
CA GLN A 338 -12.27 -25.02 8.36
C GLN A 338 -11.19 -24.64 9.36
N VAL A 339 -11.50 -23.76 10.30
CA VAL A 339 -10.60 -23.44 11.42
C VAL A 339 -10.24 -24.74 12.16
N ALA A 340 -8.96 -24.94 12.43
CA ALA A 340 -8.48 -26.14 13.13
C ALA A 340 -8.97 -26.16 14.57
N ALA A 341 -9.26 -27.34 15.08
CA ALA A 341 -9.73 -27.48 16.46
C ALA A 341 -8.71 -26.95 17.49
N GLY A 342 -9.13 -26.01 18.31
CA GLY A 342 -8.28 -25.35 19.31
C GLY A 342 -7.34 -24.26 18.75
N ALA A 343 -7.45 -23.89 17.46
CA ALA A 343 -6.69 -22.77 16.89
C ALA A 343 -7.07 -21.45 17.56
N THR A 344 -6.10 -20.57 17.68
CA THR A 344 -6.26 -19.22 18.24
C THR A 344 -5.86 -18.20 17.20
N CYS A 345 -6.46 -17.02 17.27
CA CYS A 345 -6.12 -15.89 16.38
C CYS A 345 -4.83 -15.24 16.88
N GLU A 346 -3.83 -15.18 16.00
CA GLU A 346 -2.52 -14.59 16.28
C GLU A 346 -2.42 -13.25 15.58
N HIS A 347 -2.10 -12.16 16.30
CA HIS A 347 -1.96 -10.81 15.74
C HIS A 347 -0.61 -10.68 15.03
N LEU A 348 -0.61 -10.21 13.77
CA LEU A 348 0.58 -10.10 12.94
C LEU A 348 1.04 -8.68 12.66
N ALA A 349 0.11 -7.76 12.37
CA ALA A 349 0.43 -6.41 11.92
C ALA A 349 -0.65 -5.40 12.31
N ASN A 350 -0.23 -4.14 12.47
CA ASN A 350 -1.10 -3.02 12.81
C ASN A 350 -0.64 -1.72 12.13
N ARG A 351 -1.56 -0.80 11.84
CA ARG A 351 -1.29 0.55 11.33
C ARG A 351 -1.45 1.58 12.45
N ILE A 352 -0.40 1.81 13.22
CA ILE A 352 -0.44 2.73 14.36
C ILE A 352 -0.61 4.18 13.87
N GLY A 353 -1.57 4.88 14.46
CA GLY A 353 -1.75 6.33 14.27
C GLY A 353 -2.60 6.74 13.06
N ASN A 354 -3.03 5.82 12.19
CA ASN A 354 -3.88 6.11 11.03
C ASN A 354 -5.15 5.25 11.02
N ALA A 355 -5.95 5.31 12.08
CA ALA A 355 -7.24 4.61 12.22
C ALA A 355 -7.16 3.09 11.97
N ASP A 356 -6.02 2.46 12.25
CA ASP A 356 -5.72 1.06 11.93
C ASP A 356 -5.92 0.72 10.44
N ALA A 357 -5.67 1.68 9.55
CA ALA A 357 -5.88 1.54 8.11
C ALA A 357 -4.86 0.58 7.47
N ILE A 358 -5.03 -0.71 7.74
CA ILE A 358 -4.27 -1.83 7.20
C ILE A 358 -5.24 -2.97 6.90
N GLU A 359 -5.11 -3.59 5.70
CA GLU A 359 -5.96 -4.69 5.24
C GLU A 359 -5.32 -5.45 4.09
N GLY A 360 -6.09 -6.32 3.38
CA GLY A 360 -5.65 -7.00 2.18
C GLY A 360 -4.38 -7.82 2.41
N SER A 361 -4.29 -8.56 3.51
CA SER A 361 -3.11 -9.32 3.87
C SER A 361 -2.88 -10.50 2.92
N TYR A 362 -1.63 -10.76 2.55
CA TYR A 362 -1.22 -11.95 1.81
C TYR A 362 0.15 -12.43 2.28
N ILE A 363 0.27 -13.71 2.67
CA ILE A 363 1.55 -14.28 3.06
C ILE A 363 2.09 -15.14 1.92
N TYR A 364 3.29 -14.79 1.44
CA TYR A 364 4.00 -15.53 0.41
C TYR A 364 5.32 -16.10 0.96
N HIS A 365 5.58 -17.41 0.72
CA HIS A 365 6.79 -18.08 1.18
C HIS A 365 7.85 -18.11 0.08
N HIS A 366 9.02 -17.53 0.34
CA HIS A 366 10.13 -17.50 -0.61
C HIS A 366 11.49 -17.46 0.08
N GLY A 367 12.44 -18.28 -0.38
CA GLY A 367 13.84 -18.21 0.06
C GLY A 367 14.06 -18.40 1.57
N GLY A 368 13.18 -19.16 2.24
CA GLY A 368 13.24 -19.42 3.69
C GLY A 368 12.63 -18.31 4.54
N TYR A 369 11.91 -17.37 3.93
CA TYR A 369 11.14 -16.34 4.61
C TYR A 369 9.67 -16.39 4.20
N TYR A 370 8.79 -16.07 5.13
CA TYR A 370 7.41 -15.70 4.89
C TYR A 370 7.33 -14.18 4.76
N TYR A 371 6.76 -13.68 3.66
CA TYR A 371 6.57 -12.26 3.39
C TYR A 371 5.10 -11.92 3.58
N LEU A 372 4.80 -11.07 4.56
CA LEU A 372 3.46 -10.55 4.79
C LEU A 372 3.31 -9.25 4.00
N PHE A 373 2.58 -9.32 2.88
CA PHE A 373 2.14 -8.16 2.12
C PHE A 373 0.85 -7.62 2.73
N VAL A 374 0.70 -6.31 2.76
CA VAL A 374 -0.48 -5.62 3.30
C VAL A 374 -0.81 -4.42 2.43
N SER A 375 -2.07 -4.05 2.40
CA SER A 375 -2.54 -2.79 1.85
C SER A 375 -2.69 -1.78 2.98
N LEU A 376 -2.19 -0.59 2.78
CA LEU A 376 -2.16 0.48 3.79
C LEU A 376 -3.01 1.65 3.34
N ASP A 377 -3.57 2.37 4.30
CA ASP A 377 -4.38 3.56 4.16
C ASP A 377 -5.74 3.29 3.47
N PHE A 378 -6.24 4.16 2.61
CA PHE A 378 -7.67 4.14 2.25
C PHE A 378 -7.89 3.78 0.79
N CYS A 379 -8.64 2.69 0.56
CA CYS A 379 -9.20 2.30 -0.73
C CYS A 379 -10.50 3.06 -1.05
N CYS A 380 -11.14 2.64 -2.14
CA CYS A 380 -12.57 2.83 -2.41
C CYS A 380 -13.00 4.29 -2.63
N GLN A 381 -12.05 5.19 -2.95
CA GLN A 381 -12.26 6.60 -3.22
C GLN A 381 -11.91 7.00 -4.67
N GLY A 382 -11.80 6.02 -5.57
CA GLY A 382 -11.39 6.25 -6.95
C GLY A 382 -10.04 6.98 -7.01
N SER A 383 -9.97 8.07 -7.78
CA SER A 383 -8.74 8.87 -7.92
C SER A 383 -8.27 9.58 -6.64
N ASN A 384 -9.04 9.53 -5.56
CA ASN A 384 -8.65 10.08 -4.25
C ASN A 384 -8.16 8.98 -3.29
N SER A 385 -8.08 7.73 -3.73
CA SER A 385 -7.56 6.64 -2.91
C SER A 385 -6.09 6.86 -2.57
N THR A 386 -5.73 6.58 -1.32
CA THR A 386 -4.36 6.70 -0.81
C THR A 386 -3.70 5.34 -0.58
N TYR A 387 -4.35 4.29 -1.02
CA TYR A 387 -3.91 2.90 -0.90
C TYR A 387 -2.49 2.68 -1.42
N HIS A 388 -1.72 1.85 -0.74
CA HIS A 388 -0.40 1.40 -1.19
C HIS A 388 -0.02 0.06 -0.57
N ILE A 389 0.89 -0.66 -1.21
CA ILE A 389 1.31 -2.00 -0.81
C ILE A 389 2.60 -1.91 -0.02
N GLY A 390 2.56 -2.47 1.19
CA GLY A 390 3.73 -2.65 2.03
C GLY A 390 4.04 -4.12 2.28
N VAL A 391 5.23 -4.40 2.83
CA VAL A 391 5.68 -5.76 3.11
C VAL A 391 6.59 -5.81 4.33
N GLY A 392 6.47 -6.90 5.09
CA GLY A 392 7.45 -7.31 6.09
C GLY A 392 7.75 -8.79 5.95
N ARG A 393 8.76 -9.30 6.65
CA ARG A 393 9.14 -10.72 6.57
C ARG A 393 9.41 -11.37 7.93
N SER A 394 9.24 -12.67 7.98
CA SER A 394 9.55 -13.52 9.12
C SER A 394 10.14 -14.85 8.67
N VAL A 395 10.87 -15.53 9.54
CA VAL A 395 11.29 -16.92 9.32
C VAL A 395 10.20 -17.93 9.73
N ASN A 396 9.17 -17.48 10.44
CA ASN A 396 8.03 -18.29 10.86
C ASN A 396 6.75 -17.74 10.26
N VAL A 397 5.82 -18.61 9.88
CA VAL A 397 4.53 -18.22 9.30
C VAL A 397 3.70 -17.36 10.26
N ASN A 398 3.79 -17.60 11.56
CA ASN A 398 3.10 -16.86 12.61
C ASN A 398 3.92 -15.67 13.18
N GLY A 399 4.98 -15.25 12.50
CA GLY A 399 5.76 -14.10 12.88
C GLY A 399 6.84 -14.33 13.97
N PRO A 400 7.28 -13.26 14.63
CA PRO A 400 6.96 -11.86 14.31
C PRO A 400 7.52 -11.44 12.96
N TYR A 401 6.74 -10.62 12.24
CA TYR A 401 7.16 -10.01 10.98
C TYR A 401 7.87 -8.68 11.23
N TYR A 402 8.89 -8.40 10.43
CA TYR A 402 9.70 -7.19 10.52
C TYR A 402 9.78 -6.50 9.16
N ASP A 403 9.81 -5.20 9.14
CA ASP A 403 10.18 -4.43 7.96
C ASP A 403 11.69 -4.50 7.69
N ARG A 404 12.14 -3.88 6.59
CA ARG A 404 13.56 -3.87 6.22
C ARG A 404 14.43 -3.08 7.22
N GLY A 405 13.84 -2.13 7.95
CA GLY A 405 14.48 -1.37 9.01
C GLY A 405 14.58 -2.11 10.34
N GLY A 406 13.93 -3.26 10.49
CA GLY A 406 13.92 -4.06 11.72
C GLY A 406 12.81 -3.71 12.71
N LEU A 407 11.84 -2.86 12.31
CA LEU A 407 10.67 -2.58 13.12
C LEU A 407 9.61 -3.69 12.90
N ARG A 408 8.97 -4.11 13.97
CA ARG A 408 7.90 -5.13 13.91
C ARG A 408 6.65 -4.58 13.26
N MET A 409 5.98 -5.41 12.44
CA MET A 409 4.73 -5.01 11.79
C MET A 409 3.57 -4.80 12.78
N ASP A 410 3.54 -5.52 13.88
CA ASP A 410 2.57 -5.29 14.97
C ASP A 410 2.87 -4.01 15.79
N GLN A 411 3.95 -3.32 15.47
CA GLN A 411 4.35 -2.01 15.99
C GLN A 411 4.36 -0.93 14.89
N GLY A 412 3.72 -1.21 13.76
CA GLY A 412 3.59 -0.27 12.65
C GLY A 412 4.73 -0.29 11.64
N GLY A 413 5.70 -1.21 11.76
CA GLY A 413 6.79 -1.35 10.80
C GLY A 413 6.29 -1.88 9.46
N VAL A 414 6.70 -1.24 8.36
CA VAL A 414 6.40 -1.69 7.00
C VAL A 414 7.45 -1.17 6.02
N THR A 415 7.82 -1.98 5.06
CA THR A 415 8.63 -1.55 3.89
C THR A 415 7.69 -1.34 2.72
N LEU A 416 7.67 -0.14 2.16
CA LEU A 416 6.83 0.16 1.00
C LEU A 416 7.33 -0.63 -0.22
N LEU A 417 6.39 -1.20 -0.98
CA LEU A 417 6.69 -1.97 -2.18
C LEU A 417 6.14 -1.31 -3.44
N LEU A 418 4.89 -0.85 -3.39
CA LEU A 418 4.21 -0.24 -4.53
C LEU A 418 3.26 0.84 -4.06
N THR A 419 3.40 2.02 -4.63
CA THR A 419 2.68 3.22 -4.27
C THR A 419 2.07 3.88 -5.50
N SER A 420 1.24 4.91 -5.33
CA SER A 420 0.63 5.65 -6.43
C SER A 420 1.66 6.28 -7.36
N GLN A 421 1.48 6.11 -8.68
CA GLN A 421 2.42 6.54 -9.73
C GLN A 421 1.67 7.07 -10.96
N GLY A 422 1.55 8.36 -11.10
CA GLY A 422 0.84 8.97 -12.23
C GLY A 422 -0.62 8.54 -12.29
N ARG A 423 -1.01 7.84 -13.38
CA ARG A 423 -2.38 7.30 -13.53
C ARG A 423 -2.69 6.09 -12.64
N TYR A 424 -1.67 5.40 -12.16
CA TYR A 424 -1.83 4.20 -11.33
C TYR A 424 -1.97 4.62 -9.86
N ILE A 425 -3.19 4.86 -9.42
CA ILE A 425 -3.52 5.46 -8.12
C ILE A 425 -3.94 4.36 -7.16
N GLY A 426 -3.47 4.42 -5.91
CA GLY A 426 -3.94 3.57 -4.83
C GLY A 426 -3.81 2.07 -5.09
N PRO A 427 -2.63 1.52 -5.46
CA PRO A 427 -2.47 0.08 -5.64
C PRO A 427 -2.66 -0.66 -4.32
N GLY A 428 -3.46 -1.75 -4.34
CA GLY A 428 -3.74 -2.55 -3.14
C GLY A 428 -4.58 -3.79 -3.42
N GLY A 429 -5.08 -4.43 -2.37
CA GLY A 429 -5.86 -5.67 -2.46
C GLY A 429 -5.07 -6.79 -3.15
N GLN A 430 -3.78 -6.92 -2.80
CA GLN A 430 -2.83 -7.72 -3.54
C GLN A 430 -2.82 -9.19 -3.13
N THR A 431 -2.53 -10.04 -4.13
CA THR A 431 -2.16 -11.45 -3.96
C THR A 431 -0.86 -11.74 -4.72
N VAL A 432 -0.22 -12.87 -4.47
CA VAL A 432 0.96 -13.33 -5.23
C VAL A 432 0.65 -14.67 -5.86
N MET A 433 0.68 -14.73 -7.18
CA MET A 433 0.47 -15.96 -7.95
C MET A 433 1.80 -16.51 -8.45
N GLU A 434 2.03 -17.82 -8.30
CA GLU A 434 3.12 -18.50 -8.99
C GLU A 434 2.80 -18.69 -10.48
N ASP A 435 3.59 -18.04 -11.32
CA ASP A 435 3.51 -18.21 -12.77
C ASP A 435 4.75 -18.92 -13.32
N MET A 436 4.73 -19.32 -14.60
CA MET A 436 5.83 -20.04 -15.24
C MET A 436 7.16 -19.26 -15.23
N ARG A 437 7.12 -17.94 -15.12
CA ARG A 437 8.29 -17.06 -15.10
C ARG A 437 8.71 -16.62 -13.70
N GLY A 438 8.03 -17.10 -12.67
CA GLY A 438 8.21 -16.74 -11.28
C GLY A 438 7.01 -16.00 -10.72
N PRO A 439 7.12 -15.52 -9.48
CA PRO A 439 6.01 -14.92 -8.76
C PRO A 439 5.54 -13.60 -9.39
N LEU A 440 4.24 -13.45 -9.44
CA LEU A 440 3.53 -12.32 -9.99
C LEU A 440 2.69 -11.67 -8.88
N LEU A 441 2.97 -10.41 -8.58
CA LEU A 441 2.10 -9.59 -7.77
C LEU A 441 0.85 -9.24 -8.59
N VAL A 442 -0.31 -9.59 -8.09
CA VAL A 442 -1.62 -9.31 -8.69
C VAL A 442 -2.36 -8.39 -7.73
N TYR A 443 -2.85 -7.26 -8.20
CA TYR A 443 -3.45 -6.23 -7.36
C TYR A 443 -4.45 -5.40 -8.17
N HIS A 444 -5.22 -4.54 -7.54
CA HIS A 444 -5.94 -3.50 -8.25
C HIS A 444 -5.27 -2.13 -8.06
N TYR A 445 -5.54 -1.21 -8.96
CA TYR A 445 -5.26 0.21 -8.86
C TYR A 445 -6.44 1.01 -9.41
N TYR A 446 -6.58 2.25 -9.00
CA TYR A 446 -7.61 3.16 -9.53
C TYR A 446 -7.02 3.92 -10.72
N ASP A 447 -7.57 3.74 -11.91
CA ASP A 447 -7.06 4.35 -13.13
C ASP A 447 -7.43 5.83 -13.21
N GLY A 448 -6.46 6.72 -12.97
CA GLY A 448 -6.64 8.17 -13.01
C GLY A 448 -7.02 8.73 -14.39
N GLU A 449 -6.79 7.98 -15.48
CA GLU A 449 -7.23 8.33 -16.83
C GLU A 449 -8.63 7.78 -17.17
N ASN A 450 -9.18 6.93 -16.30
CA ASN A 450 -10.50 6.34 -16.47
C ASN A 450 -11.39 6.56 -15.23
N ASN A 451 -11.47 7.80 -14.76
CA ASN A 451 -12.30 8.24 -13.63
C ASN A 451 -12.09 7.45 -12.33
N GLY A 452 -10.90 6.91 -12.11
CA GLY A 452 -10.60 6.13 -10.93
C GLY A 452 -11.26 4.75 -10.90
N LEU A 453 -11.57 4.16 -12.06
CA LEU A 453 -12.10 2.80 -12.15
C LEU A 453 -11.06 1.81 -11.59
N PRO A 454 -11.44 0.93 -10.65
CA PRO A 454 -10.56 -0.14 -10.19
C PRO A 454 -10.19 -1.06 -11.35
N THR A 455 -8.89 -1.25 -11.55
CA THR A 455 -8.35 -1.96 -12.73
C THR A 455 -7.29 -2.95 -12.31
N LEU A 456 -7.22 -4.09 -12.99
CA LEU A 456 -6.21 -5.13 -12.73
C LEU A 456 -4.80 -4.61 -12.96
N GLY A 457 -3.96 -4.72 -11.95
CA GLY A 457 -2.52 -4.55 -12.02
C GLY A 457 -1.80 -5.88 -11.85
N MET A 458 -0.72 -6.08 -12.60
CA MET A 458 0.16 -7.25 -12.47
C MET A 458 1.61 -6.83 -12.65
N ASN A 459 2.51 -7.29 -11.78
CA ASN A 459 3.95 -7.09 -11.94
C ASN A 459 4.74 -8.32 -11.52
N GLU A 460 5.82 -8.62 -12.24
CA GLU A 460 6.77 -9.63 -11.80
C GLU A 460 7.51 -9.15 -10.55
N LEU A 461 7.62 -10.01 -9.54
CA LEU A 461 8.44 -9.78 -8.36
C LEU A 461 9.87 -10.28 -8.59
N GLY A 462 10.83 -9.50 -8.11
CA GLY A 462 12.22 -9.89 -7.94
C GLY A 462 12.60 -9.85 -6.47
N TRP A 463 13.80 -10.37 -6.15
CA TRP A 463 14.37 -10.28 -4.82
C TRP A 463 15.76 -9.65 -4.87
N THR A 464 16.00 -8.73 -3.97
CA THR A 464 17.34 -8.15 -3.75
C THR A 464 18.29 -9.19 -3.18
N SER A 465 19.61 -8.91 -3.18
CA SER A 465 20.60 -9.83 -2.62
C SER A 465 20.45 -10.09 -1.12
N ASP A 466 19.82 -9.16 -0.39
CA ASP A 466 19.47 -9.30 1.02
C ASP A 466 18.06 -9.89 1.23
N GLY A 467 17.40 -10.33 0.14
CA GLY A 467 16.16 -11.10 0.14
C GLY A 467 14.90 -10.28 0.32
N TRP A 468 14.85 -9.01 -0.12
CA TRP A 468 13.62 -8.22 -0.12
C TRP A 468 12.96 -8.19 -1.49
N PRO A 469 11.62 -8.23 -1.56
CA PRO A 469 10.92 -8.15 -2.83
C PRO A 469 11.02 -6.75 -3.44
N PHE A 470 11.02 -6.70 -4.77
CA PHE A 470 10.90 -5.46 -5.54
C PHE A 470 10.12 -5.71 -6.83
N ILE A 471 9.52 -4.66 -7.37
CA ILE A 471 8.85 -4.69 -8.68
C ILE A 471 9.90 -4.72 -9.78
N ARG A 472 9.93 -5.80 -10.59
CA ARG A 472 10.84 -5.88 -11.73
C ARG A 472 10.47 -4.85 -12.79
N SER A 473 11.45 -4.10 -13.27
CA SER A 473 11.28 -3.26 -14.45
C SER A 473 11.08 -4.13 -15.70
N LYS A 474 10.19 -3.71 -16.61
CA LYS A 474 10.03 -4.36 -17.92
C LYS A 474 11.39 -4.37 -18.62
N THR A 475 11.97 -5.51 -18.86
CA THR A 475 13.09 -5.64 -19.80
C THR A 475 12.54 -5.44 -21.22
N VAL A 476 13.17 -4.55 -22.00
CA VAL A 476 12.82 -4.21 -23.40
C VAL A 476 12.89 -5.42 -24.37
N ALA A 477 13.22 -6.59 -23.89
CA ALA A 477 13.47 -7.81 -24.69
C ALA A 477 12.23 -8.70 -24.91
N GLN A 478 11.00 -8.20 -24.78
CA GLN A 478 9.77 -8.98 -24.98
C GLN A 478 8.74 -8.30 -25.89
N GLN A 479 9.20 -7.70 -26.97
CA GLN A 479 8.37 -7.52 -28.16
C GLN A 479 8.73 -8.61 -29.17
N HIS A 480 8.09 -9.75 -29.05
CA HIS A 480 7.98 -10.74 -30.14
C HIS A 480 6.60 -11.38 -30.07
#